data_3f63a769ea3c8575c01fde2642b69eff
#
_entry.id   3f63a769ea3c8575c01fde2642b69eff
#
_cell.length_a   1.000
_cell.length_b   1.000
_cell.length_c   1.000
_cell.angle_alpha   90.00
_cell.angle_beta   90.00
_cell.angle_gamma   90.00
#
_symmetry.space_group_name_H-M   'P 1'
#
loop_
_entity.id
_entity.type
_entity.pdbx_description
1 polymer ?
#
loop_
_entity_poly.entity_id
_entity_poly.type
_entity_poly.pdbx_seq_one_letter_code
_entity_poly.pdbx_strand_id
1 'polypeptide(L)'
;MKIQYLNGGLANQVFQYIFVRFAELYNPQNEPWFIDDSFFFLNNVHNGYELEKVFGIQANLLSRHFDSDVWAEFIKNKKNGFSIAQSFKNLGKR
;
A
#
# COMPACT_ATOMS: atom_id res chain seq x y z
N MET A 1 -11.42 -6.01 -3.04
CA MET A 1 -9.96 -5.77 -2.97
C MET A 1 -9.51 -5.75 -1.51
N LYS A 2 -8.53 -6.56 -1.19
CA LYS A 2 -7.95 -6.59 0.17
C LYS A 2 -6.69 -5.76 0.19
N ILE A 3 -6.55 -4.89 1.18
CA ILE A 3 -5.46 -3.94 1.25
C ILE A 3 -4.83 -3.99 2.65
N GLN A 4 -3.50 -4.10 2.68
CA GLN A 4 -2.71 -3.95 3.90
C GLN A 4 -1.93 -2.64 3.82
N TYR A 5 -2.16 -1.77 4.79
CA TYR A 5 -1.39 -0.53 4.90
C TYR A 5 0.03 -0.85 5.37
N LEU A 6 1.01 -0.27 4.69
CA LEU A 6 2.42 -0.47 5.02
C LEU A 6 2.99 0.86 5.54
N ASN A 7 3.65 0.80 6.68
CA ASN A 7 4.25 2.00 7.27
C ASN A 7 5.48 1.66 8.10
N GLY A 8 6.16 2.70 8.55
CA GLY A 8 7.27 2.56 9.48
C GLY A 8 8.58 2.13 8.84
N GLY A 9 9.50 1.70 9.68
CA GLY A 9 10.81 1.23 9.25
C GLY A 9 10.80 -0.20 8.76
N LEU A 10 11.98 -0.71 8.43
CA LEU A 10 12.14 -2.02 7.79
C LEU A 10 11.49 -3.16 8.59
N ALA A 11 11.67 -3.20 9.90
CA ALA A 11 11.09 -4.27 10.72
C ALA A 11 9.57 -4.29 10.63
N ASN A 12 8.93 -3.13 10.73
CA ASN A 12 7.47 -3.03 10.60
C ASN A 12 7.00 -3.46 9.22
N GLN A 13 7.72 -3.06 8.17
CA GLN A 13 7.41 -3.46 6.81
C GLN A 13 7.46 -4.97 6.64
N VAL A 14 8.48 -5.63 7.21
CA VAL A 14 8.62 -7.08 7.15
C VAL A 14 7.45 -7.77 7.86
N PHE A 15 7.09 -7.34 9.07
CA PHE A 15 5.97 -7.92 9.79
C PHE A 15 4.65 -7.75 9.05
N GLN A 16 4.41 -6.57 8.50
CA GLN A 16 3.18 -6.30 7.73
C GLN A 16 3.11 -7.14 6.46
N TYR A 17 4.23 -7.32 5.78
CA TYR A 17 4.30 -8.18 4.60
C TYR A 17 4.06 -9.65 4.95
N ILE A 18 4.66 -10.14 6.04
CA ILE A 18 4.44 -11.51 6.51
C ILE A 18 2.97 -11.74 6.81
N PHE A 19 2.30 -10.77 7.43
CA PHE A 19 0.86 -10.86 7.70
C PHE A 19 0.08 -11.08 6.42
N VAL A 20 0.40 -10.33 5.37
CA VAL A 20 -0.27 -10.46 4.07
C VAL A 20 -0.07 -11.87 3.50
N ARG A 21 1.17 -12.38 3.54
CA ARG A 21 1.47 -13.72 3.03
C ARG A 21 0.72 -14.79 3.81
N PHE A 22 0.62 -14.66 5.13
CA PHE A 22 -0.18 -15.56 5.95
C PHE A 22 -1.65 -15.50 5.57
N ALA A 23 -2.20 -14.30 5.43
CA ALA A 23 -3.60 -14.12 5.06
C ALA A 23 -3.91 -14.78 3.71
N GLU A 24 -3.01 -14.65 2.75
CA GLU A 24 -3.16 -15.29 1.44
C GLU A 24 -3.16 -16.81 1.52
N LEU A 25 -2.31 -17.38 2.39
CA LEU A 25 -2.20 -18.83 2.55
C LEU A 25 -3.40 -19.44 3.27
N TYR A 26 -3.94 -18.75 4.27
CA TYR A 26 -5.03 -19.28 5.10
C TYR A 26 -6.41 -18.91 4.58
N ASN A 27 -6.51 -18.03 3.62
CA ASN A 27 -7.79 -17.61 3.05
C ASN A 27 -7.71 -17.63 1.53
N PRO A 28 -7.68 -18.84 0.93
CA PRO A 28 -7.40 -19.00 -0.49
C PRO A 28 -8.58 -18.64 -1.40
N GLN A 29 -9.36 -17.66 -1.06
CA GLN A 29 -10.48 -17.23 -1.92
C GLN A 29 -10.01 -16.41 -3.12
N ASN A 30 -8.71 -16.44 -3.39
CA ASN A 30 -8.09 -15.90 -4.59
C ASN A 30 -8.30 -14.41 -4.85
N GLU A 31 -8.76 -13.69 -3.84
CA GLU A 31 -8.80 -12.25 -3.94
C GLU A 31 -7.40 -11.70 -3.67
N PRO A 32 -6.82 -10.96 -4.62
CA PRO A 32 -5.45 -10.50 -4.44
C PRO A 32 -5.36 -9.47 -3.30
N TRP A 33 -4.29 -9.58 -2.54
CA TRP A 33 -3.93 -8.59 -1.54
C TRP A 33 -3.03 -7.54 -2.19
N PHE A 34 -3.37 -6.28 -1.98
CA PHE A 34 -2.52 -5.17 -2.36
C PHE A 34 -1.89 -4.56 -1.12
N ILE A 35 -0.72 -4.01 -1.29
CA ILE A 35 -0.01 -3.31 -0.21
C ILE A 35 -0.11 -1.82 -0.49
N ASP A 36 -0.72 -1.09 0.44
CA ASP A 36 -0.84 0.36 0.35
C ASP A 36 0.47 0.99 0.82
N ASP A 37 1.27 1.45 -0.11
CA ASP A 37 2.57 2.09 0.13
C ASP A 37 2.48 3.63 0.17
N SER A 38 1.27 4.17 0.31
CA SER A 38 1.06 5.62 0.32
C SER A 38 1.80 6.35 1.45
N PHE A 39 2.06 5.67 2.56
CA PHE A 39 2.81 6.24 3.68
C PHE A 39 4.15 6.84 3.21
N PHE A 40 4.84 6.14 2.30
CA PHE A 40 6.17 6.56 1.83
C PHE A 40 6.12 7.72 0.84
N PHE A 41 4.95 8.01 0.29
CA PHE A 41 4.72 9.19 -0.55
C PHE A 41 4.30 10.41 0.27
N LEU A 42 3.74 10.17 1.46
CA LEU A 42 3.23 11.23 2.34
C LEU A 42 4.23 11.64 3.40
N ASN A 43 5.15 10.76 3.75
CA ASN A 43 6.07 10.95 4.86
C ASN A 43 7.50 10.70 4.41
N ASN A 44 8.39 11.62 4.75
CA ASN A 44 9.81 11.51 4.45
C ASN A 44 10.56 11.09 5.70
N VAL A 45 10.12 10.00 6.33
CA VAL A 45 10.70 9.45 7.56
C VAL A 45 11.28 8.07 7.28
N HIS A 46 12.17 7.61 8.16
CA HIS A 46 12.88 6.35 7.99
C HIS A 46 13.63 6.32 6.64
N ASN A 47 13.91 5.15 6.13
CA ASN A 47 14.61 4.97 4.85
C ASN A 47 13.63 4.70 3.69
N GLY A 48 12.35 5.00 3.89
CA GLY A 48 11.32 4.77 2.88
C GLY A 48 10.94 3.30 2.75
N TYR A 49 10.46 2.94 1.56
CA TYR A 49 10.07 1.56 1.27
C TYR A 49 11.30 0.71 1.01
N GLU A 50 11.52 -0.30 1.83
CA GLU A 50 12.76 -1.07 1.82
C GLU A 50 12.63 -2.55 1.48
N LEU A 51 11.41 -3.11 1.41
CA LEU A 51 11.24 -4.54 1.16
C LEU A 51 11.89 -5.00 -0.14
N GLU A 52 11.70 -4.23 -1.21
CA GLU A 52 12.31 -4.55 -2.50
C GLU A 52 13.81 -4.25 -2.49
N LYS A 53 14.17 -3.10 -1.93
CA LYS A 53 15.55 -2.60 -1.92
C LYS A 53 16.48 -3.50 -1.13
N VAL A 54 16.04 -3.98 0.04
CA VAL A 54 16.88 -4.76 0.95
C VAL A 54 16.78 -6.26 0.67
N PHE A 55 15.58 -6.77 0.43
CA PHE A 55 15.33 -8.20 0.29
C PHE A 55 14.96 -8.64 -1.11
N GLY A 56 14.80 -7.72 -2.05
CA GLY A 56 14.37 -8.06 -3.39
C GLY A 56 12.92 -8.55 -3.46
N ILE A 57 12.13 -8.29 -2.43
CA ILE A 57 10.73 -8.70 -2.38
C ILE A 57 9.92 -7.83 -3.32
N GLN A 58 9.24 -8.45 -4.28
CA GLN A 58 8.33 -7.75 -5.18
C GLN A 58 6.91 -7.89 -4.68
N ALA A 59 6.51 -6.95 -3.83
CA ALA A 59 5.16 -6.90 -3.29
C ALA A 59 4.20 -6.29 -4.31
N ASN A 60 2.93 -6.61 -4.15
CA ASN A 60 1.86 -6.09 -5.02
C ASN A 60 1.47 -4.68 -4.55
N LEU A 61 2.26 -3.69 -4.93
CA LEU A 61 2.11 -2.32 -4.44
C LEU A 61 0.94 -1.61 -5.10
N LEU A 62 0.16 -0.92 -4.28
CA LEU A 62 -0.98 -0.14 -4.75
C LEU A 62 -0.52 0.98 -5.69
N SER A 63 0.62 1.60 -5.42
CA SER A 63 1.18 2.65 -6.27
C SER A 63 1.48 2.18 -7.69
N ARG A 64 1.79 0.89 -7.86
CA ARG A 64 2.09 0.31 -9.17
C ARG A 64 0.86 -0.27 -9.85
N HIS A 65 -0.25 -0.37 -9.14
CA HIS A 65 -1.51 -0.87 -9.67
C HIS A 65 -2.26 0.21 -10.45
N PHE A 66 -2.15 1.45 -10.00
CA PHE A 66 -2.84 2.58 -10.64
C PHE A 66 -1.89 3.35 -11.54
N ASP A 67 -2.46 4.04 -12.54
CA ASP A 67 -1.70 5.00 -13.35
C ASP A 67 -1.18 6.12 -12.45
N SER A 68 -0.10 6.76 -12.86
CA SER A 68 0.59 7.77 -12.05
C SER A 68 -0.30 8.96 -11.67
N ASP A 69 -1.18 9.40 -12.57
CA ASP A 69 -2.09 10.51 -12.31
C ASP A 69 -3.21 10.09 -11.35
N VAL A 70 -3.70 8.86 -11.46
CA VAL A 70 -4.69 8.32 -10.52
C VAL A 70 -4.08 8.18 -9.13
N TRP A 71 -2.86 7.67 -9.05
CA TRP A 71 -2.16 7.55 -7.78
C TRP A 71 -1.90 8.90 -7.13
N ALA A 72 -1.51 9.90 -7.93
CA ALA A 72 -1.30 11.26 -7.43
C ALA A 72 -2.58 11.84 -6.82
N GLU A 73 -3.73 11.59 -7.43
CA GLU A 73 -5.03 12.02 -6.89
C GLU A 73 -5.35 11.29 -5.59
N PHE A 74 -5.06 9.99 -5.52
CA PHE A 74 -5.24 9.20 -4.30
C PHE A 74 -4.40 9.78 -3.15
N ILE A 75 -3.13 10.10 -3.41
CA ILE A 75 -2.23 10.69 -2.42
C ILE A 75 -2.76 12.05 -1.96
N LYS A 76 -3.24 12.87 -2.89
CA LYS A 76 -3.83 14.16 -2.56
C LYS A 76 -5.02 14.02 -1.62
N ASN A 77 -5.90 13.05 -1.89
CA ASN A 77 -7.06 12.78 -1.02
C ASN A 77 -6.62 12.37 0.38
N LYS A 78 -5.64 11.49 0.50
CA LYS A 78 -5.11 11.06 1.80
C LYS A 78 -4.46 12.22 2.55
N LYS A 79 -3.77 13.09 1.84
CA LYS A 79 -3.14 14.29 2.42
C LYS A 79 -4.18 15.22 3.01
N ASN A 80 -5.37 15.26 2.41
CA ASN A 80 -6.49 16.07 2.88
C ASN A 80 -7.30 15.40 3.99
N GLY A 81 -6.82 14.28 4.52
CA GLY A 81 -7.43 13.60 5.67
C GLY A 81 -8.52 12.60 5.33
N PHE A 82 -8.73 12.28 4.05
CA PHE A 82 -9.70 11.27 3.67
C PHE A 82 -9.22 9.87 4.04
N SER A 83 -10.14 9.01 4.46
CA SER A 83 -9.85 7.60 4.69
C SER A 83 -9.52 6.88 3.38
N ILE A 84 -8.99 5.65 3.48
CA ILE A 84 -8.73 4.82 2.31
C ILE A 84 -10.02 4.62 1.50
N ALA A 85 -11.11 4.29 2.17
CA ALA A 85 -12.41 4.07 1.51
C ALA A 85 -12.87 5.33 0.79
N GLN A 86 -12.77 6.50 1.44
CA GLN A 86 -13.18 7.77 0.84
C GLN A 86 -12.27 8.15 -0.33
N SER A 87 -10.98 7.87 -0.22
CA SER A 87 -10.03 8.13 -1.31
C SER A 87 -10.38 7.33 -2.56
N PHE A 88 -10.71 6.04 -2.41
CA PHE A 88 -11.16 5.22 -3.53
C PHE A 88 -12.48 5.73 -4.12
N LYS A 89 -13.42 6.11 -3.26
CA LYS A 89 -14.70 6.66 -3.69
C LYS A 89 -14.51 7.93 -4.52
N ASN A 90 -13.59 8.80 -4.09
CA ASN A 90 -13.29 10.04 -4.81
C ASN A 90 -12.67 9.77 -6.19
N LEU A 91 -11.85 8.73 -6.31
CA LEU A 91 -11.31 8.32 -7.60
C LEU A 91 -12.43 7.94 -8.59
N GLY A 92 -13.47 7.29 -8.10
CA GLY A 92 -14.61 6.89 -8.92
C GLY A 92 -15.44 8.06 -9.46
N LYS A 93 -15.20 9.26 -8.95
CA LYS A 93 -15.93 10.47 -9.39
C LYS A 93 -15.20 11.27 -10.46
N ARG A 94 -14.08 10.78 -10.92
CA ARG A 94 -13.27 11.48 -11.92
C ARG A 94 -13.82 11.42 -13.33
#